data_212e9a441ab027312153af3f9ba05395
#
_entry.id   212e9a441ab027312153af3f9ba05395
#
_cell.length_a   1.000
_cell.length_b   1.000
_cell.length_c   1.000
_cell.angle_alpha   90.00
_cell.angle_beta   90.00
_cell.angle_gamma   90.00
#
_symmetry.space_group_name_H-M   'P 1'
#
loop_
_entity.id
_entity.type
_entity.pdbx_description
1 polymer ?
#
loop_
_entity_poly.entity_id
_entity_poly.type
_entity_poly.pdbx_seq_one_letter_code
_entity_poly.pdbx_strand_id
1 'polypeptide(L)'
;MKLFATLAAATFAALSVATPTQAGTVEAYQLLKMIESTGTTVSLNPNSYDESCKGKAGYYVFEPKVQDIFVVCTDQVNVKDTDELWEVVSHESTHVMQACNGGLVFEEAYLPRTFRELERKAPHYAKLIDEKYTGDDTALEAEAFWMELQPPSHVLSYFEDTCLNKK
;
A
#
# COMPACT_ATOMS: atom_id res chain seq x y z
N MET A 1 -40.91 -49.45 -26.73
CA MET A 1 -39.87 -48.43 -26.81
C MET A 1 -39.92 -47.60 -25.54
N LYS A 2 -38.96 -47.74 -24.63
CA LYS A 2 -38.84 -46.94 -23.41
C LYS A 2 -37.67 -45.99 -23.60
N LEU A 3 -37.93 -44.67 -23.65
CA LEU A 3 -36.92 -43.64 -23.65
C LEU A 3 -36.40 -43.45 -22.22
N PHE A 4 -35.11 -43.65 -22.02
CA PHE A 4 -34.41 -43.23 -20.81
C PHE A 4 -33.86 -41.84 -21.03
N ALA A 5 -34.39 -40.86 -20.31
CA ALA A 5 -33.83 -39.54 -20.24
C ALA A 5 -32.72 -39.51 -19.17
N THR A 6 -31.48 -39.36 -19.61
CA THR A 6 -30.33 -39.17 -18.73
C THR A 6 -30.26 -37.71 -18.34
N LEU A 7 -30.55 -37.39 -17.05
CA LEU A 7 -30.27 -36.09 -16.47
C LEU A 7 -28.75 -35.96 -16.25
N ALA A 8 -28.11 -35.06 -16.97
CA ALA A 8 -26.76 -34.66 -16.70
C ALA A 8 -26.79 -33.60 -15.56
N ALA A 9 -26.33 -34.00 -14.38
CA ALA A 9 -26.10 -33.05 -13.27
C ALA A 9 -24.82 -32.25 -13.53
N ALA A 10 -24.99 -30.99 -13.90
CA ALA A 10 -23.87 -30.03 -13.97
C ALA A 10 -23.44 -29.64 -12.56
N THR A 11 -22.34 -30.18 -12.08
CA THR A 11 -21.68 -29.73 -10.86
C THR A 11 -21.01 -28.39 -11.13
N PHE A 12 -21.62 -27.33 -10.65
CA PHE A 12 -20.97 -26.01 -10.55
C PHE A 12 -19.88 -26.12 -9.49
N ALA A 13 -18.62 -26.22 -9.91
CA ALA A 13 -17.49 -25.95 -9.06
C ALA A 13 -17.49 -24.44 -8.75
N ALA A 14 -17.89 -24.08 -7.53
CA ALA A 14 -17.71 -22.74 -7.02
C ALA A 14 -16.20 -22.45 -6.94
N LEU A 15 -15.69 -21.70 -7.91
CA LEU A 15 -14.38 -21.08 -7.80
C LEU A 15 -14.48 -20.08 -6.65
N SER A 16 -13.97 -20.47 -5.49
CA SER A 16 -13.72 -19.53 -4.39
C SER A 16 -12.64 -18.58 -4.90
N VAL A 17 -13.07 -17.45 -5.43
CA VAL A 17 -12.20 -16.28 -5.59
C VAL A 17 -11.83 -15.91 -4.15
N ALA A 18 -10.57 -16.15 -3.77
CA ALA A 18 -10.05 -15.64 -2.52
C ALA A 18 -10.20 -14.11 -2.59
N THR A 19 -11.20 -13.58 -1.89
CA THR A 19 -11.29 -12.15 -1.64
C THR A 19 -9.98 -11.74 -0.97
N PRO A 20 -9.32 -10.65 -1.42
CA PRO A 20 -8.20 -10.12 -0.67
C PRO A 20 -8.65 -9.97 0.77
N THR A 21 -7.82 -10.43 1.70
CA THR A 21 -8.10 -10.31 3.13
C THR A 21 -8.21 -8.83 3.40
N GLN A 22 -9.42 -8.37 3.68
CA GLN A 22 -9.72 -6.99 3.96
C GLN A 22 -8.84 -6.56 5.14
N ALA A 23 -7.96 -5.60 4.93
CA ALA A 23 -7.11 -5.07 5.99
C ALA A 23 -8.04 -4.43 7.01
N GLY A 24 -7.91 -4.83 8.27
CA GLY A 24 -8.71 -4.23 9.32
C GLY A 24 -8.16 -2.85 9.70
N THR A 25 -9.01 -2.03 10.26
CA THR A 25 -8.59 -0.75 10.88
C THR A 25 -7.46 -0.98 11.90
N VAL A 26 -7.41 -2.16 12.52
CA VAL A 26 -6.40 -2.54 13.52
C VAL A 26 -5.01 -2.56 12.91
N GLU A 27 -4.82 -3.15 11.73
CA GLU A 27 -3.52 -3.26 11.06
C GLU A 27 -3.01 -1.89 10.60
N ALA A 28 -3.89 -1.03 10.08
CA ALA A 28 -3.53 0.33 9.72
C ALA A 28 -3.04 1.13 10.94
N TYR A 29 -3.77 1.07 12.06
CA TYR A 29 -3.34 1.74 13.29
C TYR A 29 -2.09 1.09 13.91
N GLN A 30 -1.91 -0.21 13.77
CA GLN A 30 -0.67 -0.87 14.19
C GLN A 30 0.52 -0.34 13.40
N LEU A 31 0.39 -0.22 12.07
CA LEU A 31 1.43 0.32 11.20
C LEU A 31 1.75 1.78 11.56
N LEU A 32 0.73 2.62 11.81
CA LEU A 32 0.94 4.00 12.28
C LEU A 32 1.73 4.05 13.59
N LYS A 33 1.47 3.14 14.53
CA LYS A 33 2.24 3.04 15.78
C LYS A 33 3.69 2.61 15.55
N MET A 34 3.91 1.70 14.61
CA MET A 34 5.28 1.31 14.23
C MET A 34 6.03 2.49 13.61
N ILE A 35 5.37 3.29 12.75
CA ILE A 35 5.92 4.52 12.17
C ILE A 35 6.30 5.51 13.30
N GLU A 36 5.40 5.79 14.25
CA GLU A 36 5.71 6.65 15.39
C GLU A 36 6.94 6.16 16.19
N SER A 37 7.13 4.83 16.28
CA SER A 37 8.25 4.25 17.03
C SER A 37 9.62 4.45 16.37
N THR A 38 9.67 4.81 15.09
CA THR A 38 10.92 5.22 14.40
C THR A 38 11.35 6.64 14.74
N GLY A 39 10.49 7.43 15.36
CA GLY A 39 10.67 8.87 15.62
C GLY A 39 9.96 9.76 14.61
N THR A 40 9.33 9.18 13.59
CA THR A 40 8.50 9.90 12.61
C THR A 40 7.27 10.48 13.28
N THR A 41 6.99 11.75 13.03
CA THR A 41 5.77 12.41 13.49
C THR A 41 4.59 11.98 12.63
N VAL A 42 3.59 11.31 13.21
CA VAL A 42 2.36 10.94 12.52
C VAL A 42 1.28 11.99 12.76
N SER A 43 0.68 12.48 11.67
CA SER A 43 -0.42 13.45 11.71
C SER A 43 -1.63 12.91 10.93
N LEU A 44 -2.77 12.83 11.61
CA LEU A 44 -4.06 12.68 10.97
C LEU A 44 -4.65 14.08 10.79
N ASN A 45 -4.31 14.73 9.67
CA ASN A 45 -4.69 16.12 9.45
C ASN A 45 -6.14 16.23 8.96
N PRO A 46 -7.06 16.76 9.79
CA PRO A 46 -8.45 16.96 9.41
C PRO A 46 -8.70 18.28 8.65
N ASN A 47 -7.67 19.10 8.41
CA ASN A 47 -7.87 20.45 7.89
C ASN A 47 -7.65 20.51 6.37
N SER A 48 -8.73 20.74 5.64
CA SER A 48 -8.74 21.16 4.23
C SER A 48 -7.94 22.44 3.93
N TYR A 49 -7.45 23.13 4.96
CA TYR A 49 -6.62 24.33 4.85
C TYR A 49 -5.12 24.05 4.75
N ASP A 50 -4.70 22.80 4.96
CA ASP A 50 -3.32 22.42 4.66
C ASP A 50 -3.17 22.21 3.16
N GLU A 51 -2.48 23.15 2.50
CA GLU A 51 -2.21 23.08 1.05
C GLU A 51 -1.49 21.79 0.66
N SER A 52 -0.75 21.17 1.58
CA SER A 52 -0.07 19.89 1.35
C SER A 52 -1.04 18.75 1.14
N CYS A 53 -2.24 18.79 1.74
CA CYS A 53 -3.31 17.80 1.57
C CYS A 53 -4.17 18.02 0.33
N LYS A 54 -4.02 19.12 -0.39
CA LYS A 54 -4.85 19.42 -1.54
C LYS A 54 -4.66 18.40 -2.66
N GLY A 55 -5.68 17.58 -2.86
CA GLY A 55 -5.70 16.53 -3.91
C GLY A 55 -4.77 15.36 -3.64
N LYS A 56 -4.39 15.13 -2.37
CA LYS A 56 -3.59 14.01 -1.91
C LYS A 56 -4.31 13.25 -0.80
N ALA A 57 -4.24 11.92 -0.83
CA ALA A 57 -4.75 11.05 0.22
C ALA A 57 -3.83 11.05 1.47
N GLY A 58 -2.53 11.13 1.25
CA GLY A 58 -1.49 11.22 2.27
C GLY A 58 -0.21 11.75 1.68
N TYR A 59 0.79 11.89 2.51
CA TYR A 59 2.16 12.14 2.08
C TYR A 59 3.16 11.85 3.22
N TYR A 60 4.37 11.49 2.83
CA TYR A 60 5.52 11.41 3.71
C TYR A 60 6.59 12.40 3.29
N VAL A 61 7.18 13.10 4.26
CA VAL A 61 8.31 14.02 4.03
C VAL A 61 9.42 13.68 4.99
N PHE A 62 10.58 13.37 4.42
CA PHE A 62 11.78 13.14 5.16
C PHE A 62 12.88 14.10 4.72
N GLU A 63 13.33 14.94 5.64
CA GLU A 63 14.46 15.83 5.46
C GLU A 63 15.37 15.69 6.68
N PRO A 64 16.55 15.08 6.54
CA PRO A 64 17.40 14.73 7.68
C PRO A 64 17.64 15.93 8.61
N LYS A 65 17.36 15.75 9.91
CA LYS A 65 17.50 16.78 10.97
C LYS A 65 16.54 17.95 10.89
N VAL A 66 15.67 18.03 9.90
CA VAL A 66 14.71 19.11 9.70
C VAL A 66 13.30 18.62 9.97
N GLN A 67 12.85 17.63 9.24
CA GLN A 67 11.52 17.06 9.42
C GLN A 67 11.45 15.57 9.02
N ASP A 68 10.59 14.85 9.71
CA ASP A 68 10.24 13.47 9.47
C ASP A 68 8.75 13.34 9.84
N ILE A 69 7.89 13.51 8.83
CA ILE A 69 6.45 13.66 9.02
C ILE A 69 5.68 12.76 8.06
N PHE A 70 4.81 11.97 8.63
CA PHE A 70 3.83 11.13 7.96
C PHE A 70 2.43 11.73 8.12
N VAL A 71 1.72 11.97 7.05
CA VAL A 71 0.40 12.62 7.09
C VAL A 71 -0.65 11.78 6.35
N VAL A 72 -1.79 11.55 6.99
CA VAL A 72 -3.04 11.10 6.34
C VAL A 72 -3.97 12.31 6.21
N CYS A 73 -4.39 12.61 4.99
CA CYS A 73 -5.27 13.74 4.69
C CYS A 73 -6.74 13.33 4.89
N THR A 74 -7.24 13.44 6.12
CA THR A 74 -8.54 12.89 6.55
C THR A 74 -9.77 13.58 5.97
N ASP A 75 -9.62 14.66 5.26
CA ASP A 75 -10.65 15.29 4.43
C ASP A 75 -10.69 14.74 2.99
N GLN A 76 -9.66 13.98 2.59
CA GLN A 76 -9.57 13.29 1.30
C GLN A 76 -9.75 11.77 1.44
N VAL A 77 -9.57 11.23 2.65
CA VAL A 77 -9.62 9.79 2.97
C VAL A 77 -10.71 9.53 3.99
N ASN A 78 -11.58 8.60 3.68
CA ASN A 78 -12.56 8.13 4.66
C ASN A 78 -11.90 7.14 5.64
N VAL A 79 -11.37 7.65 6.74
CA VAL A 79 -10.69 6.84 7.77
C VAL A 79 -11.57 5.78 8.46
N LYS A 80 -12.89 5.76 8.15
CA LYS A 80 -13.81 4.72 8.59
C LYS A 80 -13.92 3.59 7.57
N ASP A 81 -13.50 3.84 6.33
CA ASP A 81 -13.34 2.83 5.32
C ASP A 81 -11.96 2.18 5.52
N THR A 82 -11.98 0.90 5.86
CA THR A 82 -10.76 0.17 6.24
C THR A 82 -9.82 -0.01 5.07
N ASP A 83 -10.36 -0.18 3.87
CA ASP A 83 -9.58 -0.42 2.66
C ASP A 83 -8.91 0.89 2.21
N GLU A 84 -9.66 1.99 2.18
CA GLU A 84 -9.16 3.30 1.82
C GLU A 84 -8.07 3.80 2.78
N LEU A 85 -8.28 3.61 4.10
CA LEU A 85 -7.25 3.93 5.09
C LEU A 85 -6.00 3.05 4.92
N TRP A 86 -6.19 1.74 4.66
CA TRP A 86 -5.07 0.83 4.48
C TRP A 86 -4.25 1.17 3.23
N GLU A 87 -4.89 1.44 2.10
CA GLU A 87 -4.20 1.85 0.87
C GLU A 87 -3.24 3.02 1.14
N VAL A 88 -3.74 4.09 1.77
CA VAL A 88 -2.91 5.27 2.06
C VAL A 88 -1.81 4.94 3.07
N VAL A 89 -2.13 4.27 4.17
CA VAL A 89 -1.15 4.00 5.22
C VAL A 89 -0.07 3.04 4.74
N SER A 90 -0.41 2.01 3.93
CA SER A 90 0.58 1.09 3.38
C SER A 90 1.47 1.74 2.31
N HIS A 91 0.89 2.61 1.46
CA HIS A 91 1.62 3.39 0.47
C HIS A 91 2.68 4.29 1.15
N GLU A 92 2.21 5.19 2.00
CA GLU A 92 3.08 6.17 2.64
C GLU A 92 4.10 5.53 3.60
N SER A 93 3.74 4.40 4.25
CA SER A 93 4.69 3.63 5.06
C SER A 93 5.85 3.06 4.24
N THR A 94 5.63 2.81 2.95
CA THR A 94 6.69 2.37 2.05
C THR A 94 7.74 3.45 1.87
N HIS A 95 7.33 4.71 1.78
CA HIS A 95 8.28 5.84 1.74
C HIS A 95 9.06 5.99 3.06
N VAL A 96 8.45 5.67 4.21
CA VAL A 96 9.19 5.58 5.48
C VAL A 96 10.23 4.47 5.42
N MET A 97 9.85 3.27 4.92
CA MET A 97 10.79 2.16 4.75
C MET A 97 11.93 2.51 3.79
N GLN A 98 11.63 3.21 2.70
CA GLN A 98 12.64 3.70 1.75
C GLN A 98 13.61 4.68 2.41
N ALA A 99 13.11 5.59 3.27
CA ALA A 99 13.97 6.48 4.05
C ALA A 99 14.83 5.69 5.06
N CYS A 100 14.26 4.72 5.77
CA CYS A 100 15.01 3.82 6.66
C CYS A 100 16.09 3.05 5.90
N ASN A 101 15.82 2.64 4.66
CA ASN A 101 16.75 1.86 3.84
C ASN A 101 17.76 2.71 3.05
N GLY A 102 17.49 4.01 2.91
CA GLY A 102 18.28 4.91 2.09
C GLY A 102 18.07 4.69 0.58
N GLY A 103 16.91 4.21 0.19
CA GLY A 103 16.50 3.88 -1.18
C GLY A 103 15.40 2.83 -1.21
N LEU A 104 15.32 2.06 -2.29
CA LEU A 104 14.33 0.98 -2.45
C LEU A 104 14.30 0.04 -1.25
N VAL A 105 13.11 -0.43 -0.87
CA VAL A 105 12.92 -1.43 0.21
C VAL A 105 13.52 -2.77 -0.20
N PHE A 106 13.32 -3.15 -1.46
CA PHE A 106 13.85 -4.38 -2.04
C PHE A 106 15.02 -4.09 -2.99
N GLU A 107 15.76 -5.13 -3.32
CA GLU A 107 16.83 -5.01 -4.32
C GLU A 107 16.25 -4.59 -5.68
N GLU A 108 16.97 -3.74 -6.42
CA GLU A 108 16.56 -3.24 -7.74
C GLU A 108 16.21 -4.36 -8.74
N ALA A 109 16.84 -5.54 -8.57
CA ALA A 109 16.55 -6.72 -9.36
C ALA A 109 15.07 -7.20 -9.28
N TYR A 110 14.34 -6.79 -8.26
CA TYR A 110 12.91 -7.10 -8.11
C TYR A 110 11.97 -6.16 -8.88
N LEU A 111 12.41 -4.97 -9.26
CA LEU A 111 11.57 -3.97 -9.96
C LEU A 111 10.84 -4.53 -11.19
N PRO A 112 11.48 -5.31 -12.09
CA PRO A 112 10.75 -5.85 -13.24
C PRO A 112 9.60 -6.80 -12.85
N ARG A 113 9.70 -7.44 -11.70
CA ARG A 113 8.60 -8.25 -11.16
C ARG A 113 7.51 -7.37 -10.57
N THR A 114 7.88 -6.34 -9.81
CA THR A 114 6.95 -5.36 -9.22
C THR A 114 6.09 -4.73 -10.30
N PHE A 115 6.68 -4.21 -11.37
CA PHE A 115 5.93 -3.65 -12.50
C PHE A 115 4.98 -4.66 -13.15
N ARG A 116 5.43 -5.89 -13.44
CA ARG A 116 4.55 -6.93 -13.99
C ARG A 116 3.38 -7.29 -13.07
N GLU A 117 3.58 -7.26 -11.76
CA GLU A 117 2.50 -7.50 -10.81
C GLU A 117 1.50 -6.35 -10.76
N LEU A 118 1.96 -5.10 -10.82
CA LEU A 118 1.12 -3.91 -10.94
C LEU A 118 0.30 -3.94 -12.22
N GLU A 119 0.92 -4.16 -13.37
CA GLU A 119 0.21 -4.27 -14.66
C GLU A 119 -0.89 -5.33 -14.62
N ARG A 120 -0.65 -6.45 -13.95
CA ARG A 120 -1.59 -7.56 -13.87
C ARG A 120 -2.70 -7.36 -12.84
N LYS A 121 -2.38 -6.84 -11.64
CA LYS A 121 -3.30 -6.76 -10.50
C LYS A 121 -3.98 -5.39 -10.38
N ALA A 122 -3.28 -4.32 -10.73
CA ALA A 122 -3.72 -2.94 -10.60
C ALA A 122 -3.23 -2.09 -11.79
N PRO A 123 -3.71 -2.35 -13.02
CA PRO A 123 -3.23 -1.68 -14.23
C PRO A 123 -3.41 -0.15 -14.20
N HIS A 124 -4.32 0.36 -13.39
CA HIS A 124 -4.50 1.79 -13.17
C HIS A 124 -3.30 2.42 -12.45
N TYR A 125 -2.67 1.71 -11.49
CA TYR A 125 -1.45 2.17 -10.84
C TYR A 125 -0.25 2.16 -11.80
N ALA A 126 -0.09 1.08 -12.58
CA ALA A 126 0.97 1.03 -13.59
C ALA A 126 0.87 2.21 -14.57
N LYS A 127 -0.35 2.53 -15.03
CA LYS A 127 -0.60 3.68 -15.88
C LYS A 127 -0.32 5.01 -15.17
N LEU A 128 -0.74 5.15 -13.91
CA LEU A 128 -0.51 6.35 -13.11
C LEU A 128 1.00 6.64 -12.93
N ILE A 129 1.78 5.58 -12.68
CA ILE A 129 3.23 5.68 -12.55
C ILE A 129 3.86 6.17 -13.86
N ASP A 130 3.49 5.57 -14.98
CA ASP A 130 4.01 5.94 -16.31
C ASP A 130 3.66 7.40 -16.69
N GLU A 131 2.48 7.89 -16.28
CA GLU A 131 2.01 9.24 -16.60
C GLU A 131 2.57 10.34 -15.69
N LYS A 132 2.88 10.03 -14.43
CA LYS A 132 3.16 11.06 -13.43
C LYS A 132 4.58 11.07 -12.87
N TYR A 133 5.29 9.94 -12.92
CA TYR A 133 6.58 9.81 -12.27
C TYR A 133 7.70 9.55 -13.30
N THR A 134 8.87 10.08 -13.03
CA THR A 134 10.05 9.95 -13.93
C THR A 134 11.33 9.71 -13.11
N GLY A 135 12.30 9.07 -13.72
CA GLY A 135 13.59 8.83 -13.08
C GLY A 135 13.48 7.90 -11.87
N ASP A 136 14.20 8.23 -10.80
CA ASP A 136 14.25 7.41 -9.57
C ASP A 136 12.90 7.34 -8.85
N ASP A 137 12.07 8.38 -8.95
CA ASP A 137 10.74 8.41 -8.35
C ASP A 137 9.84 7.29 -8.91
N THR A 138 10.00 6.92 -10.17
CA THR A 138 9.25 5.83 -10.81
C THR A 138 9.41 4.50 -10.07
N ALA A 139 10.62 4.20 -9.63
CA ALA A 139 10.92 2.96 -8.93
C ALA A 139 10.40 2.97 -7.48
N LEU A 140 10.54 4.10 -6.79
CA LEU A 140 10.06 4.30 -5.43
C LEU A 140 8.54 4.19 -5.36
N GLU A 141 7.84 4.85 -6.27
CA GLU A 141 6.38 4.82 -6.36
C GLU A 141 5.87 3.43 -6.78
N ALA A 142 6.58 2.73 -7.67
CA ALA A 142 6.21 1.37 -8.03
C ALA A 142 6.24 0.43 -6.83
N GLU A 143 7.22 0.56 -5.93
CA GLU A 143 7.23 -0.20 -4.67
C GLU A 143 6.07 0.21 -3.75
N ALA A 144 5.77 1.51 -3.63
CA ALA A 144 4.71 2.00 -2.77
C ALA A 144 3.32 1.49 -3.24
N PHE A 145 3.00 1.62 -4.52
CA PHE A 145 1.76 1.06 -5.08
C PHE A 145 1.70 -0.47 -5.03
N TRP A 146 2.84 -1.14 -5.18
CA TRP A 146 2.89 -2.59 -5.03
C TRP A 146 2.64 -3.03 -3.59
N MET A 147 3.11 -2.24 -2.61
CA MET A 147 2.93 -2.53 -1.19
C MET A 147 1.45 -2.48 -0.79
N GLU A 148 0.63 -1.58 -1.38
CA GLU A 148 -0.82 -1.55 -1.17
C GLU A 148 -1.50 -2.88 -1.50
N LEU A 149 -0.94 -3.62 -2.46
CA LEU A 149 -1.48 -4.91 -2.92
C LEU A 149 -1.06 -6.09 -2.04
N GLN A 150 -0.22 -5.85 -1.04
CA GLN A 150 0.27 -6.93 -0.17
C GLN A 150 -0.66 -7.17 1.02
N PRO A 151 -0.72 -8.41 1.54
CA PRO A 151 -1.42 -8.68 2.79
C PRO A 151 -0.86 -7.82 3.94
N PRO A 152 -1.69 -7.30 4.83
CA PRO A 152 -1.24 -6.45 5.94
C PRO A 152 -0.12 -7.06 6.78
N SER A 153 -0.17 -8.37 7.04
CA SER A 153 0.88 -9.08 7.78
C SER A 153 2.26 -9.01 7.11
N HIS A 154 2.29 -8.94 5.77
CA HIS A 154 3.54 -8.80 5.03
C HIS A 154 4.09 -7.37 5.14
N VAL A 155 3.22 -6.37 5.00
CA VAL A 155 3.63 -4.96 5.13
C VAL A 155 4.18 -4.68 6.52
N LEU A 156 3.50 -5.15 7.58
CA LEU A 156 3.96 -5.02 8.96
C LEU A 156 5.33 -5.70 9.17
N SER A 157 5.53 -6.91 8.61
CA SER A 157 6.82 -7.61 8.69
C SER A 157 7.92 -6.86 7.94
N TYR A 158 7.66 -6.38 6.73
CA TYR A 158 8.63 -5.60 5.96
C TYR A 158 9.01 -4.31 6.69
N PHE A 159 8.03 -3.63 7.30
CA PHE A 159 8.29 -2.42 8.08
C PHE A 159 9.17 -2.72 9.31
N GLU A 160 8.84 -3.77 10.05
CA GLU A 160 9.63 -4.19 11.22
C GLU A 160 11.08 -4.51 10.84
N ASP A 161 11.26 -5.30 9.78
CA ASP A 161 12.59 -5.71 9.32
C ASP A 161 13.41 -4.52 8.79
N THR A 162 12.74 -3.59 8.09
CA THR A 162 13.42 -2.47 7.42
C THR A 162 13.74 -1.31 8.37
N CYS A 163 12.83 -0.98 9.30
CA CYS A 163 12.97 0.22 10.13
C CYS A 163 13.28 -0.08 11.60
N LEU A 164 12.78 -1.20 12.17
CA LEU A 164 12.88 -1.43 13.61
C LEU A 164 14.00 -2.41 13.98
N ASN A 165 14.26 -3.42 13.15
CA ASN A 165 15.24 -4.47 13.42
C ASN A 165 16.63 -4.22 12.83
N LYS A 166 16.91 -3.04 12.26
CA LYS A 166 18.27 -2.71 11.78
C LYS A 166 19.23 -2.62 12.97
N LYS A 167 20.14 -3.58 13.02
CA LYS A 167 21.28 -3.60 13.93
C LYS A 167 22.46 -2.82 13.39
#